data_fc05e59e058275ebeb1bf57f1af0b68e
#
_entry.id   fc05e59e058275ebeb1bf57f1af0b68e
#
_cell.length_a   1.000
_cell.length_b   1.000
_cell.length_c   1.000
_cell.angle_alpha   90.00
_cell.angle_beta   90.00
_cell.angle_gamma   90.00
#
_symmetry.space_group_name_H-M   'P 1'
#
loop_
_entity.id
_entity.type
_entity.pdbx_description
1 polymer ?
#
loop_
_entity_poly.entity_id
_entity_poly.type
_entity_poly.pdbx_seq_one_letter_code
_entity_poly.pdbx_strand_id
1 'polypeptide(L)'
;VAKREHGAFMQMIVESLKKERSFALGSMPFIWQIFFFYLPLTCLLSTSLFKRADYLPILSLSYFIIIKNSLSLAFLTTLCCFCIGFPFAYTIVFRFSRYKNIFLFLLLLPFWTNFILHIYAWFFVLEKQGFLNNFLLGFGLIQEPIHFLNTSFATLLMMVYFYLPFMVMPIFASLERFDPKLLEASYDLGASFSQTLRRILIPLTMNGIRAGIFLVYIPSFGEFVIPELMGGNKEFYVGNVISLFVLGEKTSGVGIAFTVLSLAILILSLLLLHFFLSAIPKFLQGRSVCRSLS
;
A
#
# COMPACT_ATOMS: atom_id res chain seq x y z
N VAL A 1 11.58 35.90 49.72
CA VAL A 1 10.41 35.03 49.50
C VAL A 1 9.61 35.53 48.30
N ALA A 2 9.22 36.81 48.19
CA ALA A 2 8.38 37.36 47.10
C ALA A 2 8.97 37.21 45.68
N LYS A 3 10.30 37.19 45.51
CA LYS A 3 10.95 37.04 44.19
C LYS A 3 10.96 35.61 43.67
N ARG A 4 10.84 34.61 44.54
CA ARG A 4 10.70 33.18 44.16
C ARG A 4 9.26 32.84 43.74
N GLU A 5 8.27 33.41 44.38
CA GLU A 5 6.86 33.20 44.04
C GLU A 5 6.51 33.83 42.68
N HIS A 6 7.06 35.01 42.37
CA HIS A 6 6.87 35.67 41.07
C HIS A 6 7.48 34.84 39.91
N GLY A 7 8.63 34.19 40.14
CA GLY A 7 9.26 33.29 39.15
C GLY A 7 8.45 32.04 38.87
N ALA A 8 7.87 31.41 39.91
CA ALA A 8 7.05 30.21 39.78
C ALA A 8 5.72 30.54 39.06
N PHE A 9 5.09 31.66 39.34
CA PHE A 9 3.87 32.13 38.68
C PHE A 9 4.08 32.41 37.20
N MET A 10 5.19 33.08 36.82
CA MET A 10 5.54 33.32 35.42
C MET A 10 5.85 32.03 34.67
N GLN A 11 6.51 31.06 35.29
CA GLN A 11 6.73 29.73 34.68
C GLN A 11 5.44 29.00 34.42
N MET A 12 4.49 29.02 35.37
CA MET A 12 3.18 28.37 35.23
C MET A 12 2.33 29.02 34.10
N ILE A 13 2.38 30.36 33.94
CA ILE A 13 1.73 31.05 32.82
C ILE A 13 2.39 30.66 31.48
N VAL A 14 3.72 30.64 31.42
CA VAL A 14 4.43 30.25 30.19
C VAL A 14 4.16 28.79 29.82
N GLU A 15 4.06 27.87 30.77
CA GLU A 15 3.69 26.47 30.52
C GLU A 15 2.24 26.35 30.07
N SER A 16 1.29 27.06 30.69
CA SER A 16 -0.10 27.05 30.25
C SER A 16 -0.27 27.60 28.83
N LEU A 17 0.38 28.71 28.50
CA LEU A 17 0.39 29.29 27.15
C LEU A 17 1.05 28.36 26.11
N LYS A 18 2.15 27.69 26.49
CA LYS A 18 2.76 26.66 25.63
C LYS A 18 1.81 25.48 25.38
N LYS A 19 1.09 25.04 26.38
CA LYS A 19 0.12 23.94 26.31
C LYS A 19 -1.08 24.30 25.42
N GLU A 20 -1.64 25.51 25.59
CA GLU A 20 -2.74 26.01 24.74
C GLU A 20 -2.29 26.20 23.28
N ARG A 21 -1.11 26.78 23.06
CA ARG A 21 -0.54 26.94 21.71
C ARG A 21 -0.24 25.60 21.05
N SER A 22 0.26 24.61 21.80
CA SER A 22 0.48 23.23 21.33
C SER A 22 -0.83 22.55 20.97
N PHE A 23 -1.88 22.75 21.76
CA PHE A 23 -3.21 22.23 21.48
C PHE A 23 -3.84 22.87 20.24
N ALA A 24 -3.74 24.20 20.10
CA ALA A 24 -4.25 24.95 18.95
C ALA A 24 -3.52 24.56 17.66
N LEU A 25 -2.20 24.38 17.70
CA LEU A 25 -1.43 23.89 16.55
C LEU A 25 -1.74 22.44 16.19
N GLY A 26 -2.00 21.59 17.20
CA GLY A 26 -2.39 20.20 17.00
C GLY A 26 -3.82 20.03 16.47
N SER A 27 -4.73 20.96 16.79
CA SER A 27 -6.13 20.88 16.34
C SER A 27 -6.32 21.21 14.87
N MET A 28 -5.44 22.00 14.27
CA MET A 28 -5.54 22.45 12.87
C MET A 28 -5.58 21.27 11.85
N PRO A 29 -4.71 20.24 11.95
CA PRO A 29 -4.81 19.06 11.10
C PRO A 29 -6.12 18.27 11.29
N PHE A 30 -6.63 18.19 12.54
CA PHE A 30 -7.90 17.51 12.82
C PHE A 30 -9.09 18.25 12.22
N ILE A 31 -9.13 19.60 12.31
CA ILE A 31 -10.16 20.42 11.70
C ILE A 31 -10.13 20.22 10.18
N TRP A 32 -8.94 20.28 9.57
CA TRP A 32 -8.76 20.00 8.15
C TRP A 32 -9.31 18.62 7.76
N GLN A 33 -8.98 17.58 8.52
CA GLN A 33 -9.44 16.22 8.27
C GLN A 33 -10.96 16.07 8.39
N ILE A 34 -11.59 16.77 9.37
CA ILE A 34 -13.04 16.80 9.51
C ILE A 34 -13.70 17.39 8.27
N PHE A 35 -13.24 18.54 7.79
CA PHE A 35 -13.86 19.21 6.65
C PHE A 35 -13.62 18.53 5.32
N PHE A 36 -12.40 18.03 5.08
CA PHE A 36 -12.02 17.50 3.77
C PHE A 36 -12.16 15.99 3.64
N PHE A 37 -12.26 15.26 4.73
CA PHE A 37 -12.42 13.81 4.70
C PHE A 37 -13.75 13.36 5.31
N TYR A 38 -14.01 13.68 6.59
CA TYR A 38 -15.20 13.15 7.27
C TYR A 38 -16.50 13.77 6.78
N LEU A 39 -16.52 15.06 6.46
CA LEU A 39 -17.74 15.72 5.99
C LEU A 39 -18.18 15.19 4.61
N PRO A 40 -17.33 15.09 3.56
CA PRO A 40 -17.71 14.45 2.30
C PRO A 40 -18.13 12.98 2.48
N LEU A 41 -17.42 12.22 3.33
CA LEU A 41 -17.75 10.84 3.62
C LEU A 41 -19.12 10.69 4.28
N THR A 42 -19.44 11.51 5.30
CA THR A 42 -20.75 11.49 5.96
C THR A 42 -21.86 11.96 5.02
N CYS A 43 -21.62 12.95 4.14
CA CYS A 43 -22.56 13.35 3.10
C CYS A 43 -22.84 12.21 2.12
N LEU A 44 -21.82 11.48 1.70
CA LEU A 44 -21.96 10.33 0.81
C LEU A 44 -22.76 9.21 1.49
N LEU A 45 -22.45 8.86 2.73
CA LEU A 45 -23.17 7.86 3.51
C LEU A 45 -24.63 8.27 3.78
N SER A 46 -24.88 9.54 4.15
CA SER A 46 -26.24 10.05 4.38
C SER A 46 -27.06 10.03 3.09
N THR A 47 -26.47 10.44 1.96
CA THR A 47 -27.14 10.38 0.67
C THR A 47 -27.47 8.94 0.26
N SER A 48 -26.58 8.00 0.56
CA SER A 48 -26.79 6.57 0.30
C SER A 48 -27.96 6.00 1.13
N LEU A 49 -28.11 6.43 2.38
CA LEU A 49 -29.15 5.92 3.27
C LEU A 49 -30.51 6.61 3.11
N PHE A 50 -30.51 7.94 2.90
CA PHE A 50 -31.73 8.75 2.93
C PHE A 50 -32.28 9.10 1.55
N LYS A 51 -31.44 9.21 0.51
CA LYS A 51 -31.85 9.52 -0.86
C LYS A 51 -31.72 8.28 -1.75
N ARG A 52 -32.61 7.29 -1.55
CA ARG A 52 -32.81 6.13 -2.44
C ARG A 52 -31.62 5.84 -3.38
N ALA A 53 -30.51 5.41 -2.81
CA ALA A 53 -29.46 4.80 -3.59
C ALA A 53 -30.06 3.53 -4.22
N ASP A 54 -30.00 3.43 -5.55
CA ASP A 54 -30.51 2.26 -6.24
C ASP A 54 -29.50 1.11 -6.09
N TYR A 55 -29.74 0.26 -5.09
CA TYR A 55 -28.92 -0.92 -4.84
C TYR A 55 -29.26 -2.10 -5.77
N LEU A 56 -30.48 -2.15 -6.32
CA LEU A 56 -30.93 -3.25 -7.17
C LEU A 56 -30.05 -3.47 -8.42
N PRO A 57 -29.66 -2.44 -9.20
CA PRO A 57 -28.80 -2.64 -10.36
C PRO A 57 -27.40 -3.15 -9.98
N ILE A 58 -26.91 -2.83 -8.76
CA ILE A 58 -25.55 -3.18 -8.30
C ILE A 58 -25.44 -4.66 -7.97
N LEU A 59 -26.54 -5.34 -7.68
CA LEU A 59 -26.59 -6.79 -7.47
C LEU A 59 -26.37 -7.58 -8.77
N SER A 60 -26.21 -6.90 -9.93
CA SER A 60 -25.88 -7.55 -11.18
C SER A 60 -24.48 -8.17 -11.15
N LEU A 61 -24.32 -9.29 -11.84
CA LEU A 61 -23.06 -10.01 -11.96
C LEU A 61 -21.91 -9.13 -12.45
N SER A 62 -22.20 -8.13 -13.28
CA SER A 62 -21.20 -7.20 -13.84
C SER A 62 -20.46 -6.40 -12.77
N TYR A 63 -21.18 -5.84 -11.79
CA TYR A 63 -20.53 -5.08 -10.70
C TYR A 63 -19.73 -5.98 -9.75
N PHE A 64 -20.19 -7.21 -9.56
CA PHE A 64 -19.43 -8.20 -8.79
C PHE A 64 -18.09 -8.57 -9.45
N ILE A 65 -18.08 -8.72 -10.78
CA ILE A 65 -16.86 -8.96 -11.55
C ILE A 65 -15.88 -7.78 -11.41
N ILE A 66 -16.37 -6.55 -11.48
CA ILE A 66 -15.55 -5.33 -11.31
C ILE A 66 -14.87 -5.31 -9.93
N ILE A 67 -15.63 -5.57 -8.87
CA ILE A 67 -15.09 -5.60 -7.50
C ILE A 67 -14.06 -6.74 -7.36
N LYS A 68 -14.34 -7.92 -7.89
CA LYS A 68 -13.42 -9.06 -7.91
C LYS A 68 -12.12 -8.71 -8.64
N ASN A 69 -12.20 -8.06 -9.80
CA ASN A 69 -11.03 -7.64 -10.58
C ASN A 69 -10.16 -6.68 -9.77
N SER A 70 -10.76 -5.69 -9.11
CA SER A 70 -10.03 -4.74 -8.26
C SER A 70 -9.38 -5.41 -7.04
N LEU A 71 -10.10 -6.32 -6.37
CA LEU A 71 -9.52 -7.10 -5.26
C LEU A 71 -8.36 -7.97 -5.73
N SER A 72 -8.50 -8.62 -6.89
CA SER A 72 -7.45 -9.46 -7.47
C SER A 72 -6.23 -8.64 -7.86
N LEU A 73 -6.41 -7.48 -8.49
CA LEU A 73 -5.33 -6.57 -8.87
C LEU A 73 -4.60 -6.04 -7.62
N ALA A 74 -5.35 -5.57 -6.62
CA ALA A 74 -4.77 -5.09 -5.37
C ALA A 74 -3.98 -6.18 -4.63
N PHE A 75 -4.52 -7.40 -4.58
CA PHE A 75 -3.85 -8.54 -3.97
C PHE A 75 -2.58 -8.94 -4.73
N LEU A 76 -2.65 -9.07 -6.06
CA LEU A 76 -1.49 -9.43 -6.90
C LEU A 76 -0.40 -8.36 -6.82
N THR A 77 -0.77 -7.07 -6.91
CA THR A 77 0.17 -5.96 -6.76
C THR A 77 0.88 -6.03 -5.41
N THR A 78 0.10 -6.21 -4.32
CA THR A 78 0.66 -6.29 -2.97
C THR A 78 1.58 -7.49 -2.79
N LEU A 79 1.20 -8.65 -3.34
CA LEU A 79 2.00 -9.87 -3.29
C LEU A 79 3.31 -9.71 -4.06
N CYS A 80 3.26 -9.17 -5.29
CA CYS A 80 4.45 -8.91 -6.11
C CYS A 80 5.38 -7.89 -5.43
N CYS A 81 4.81 -6.78 -4.92
CA CYS A 81 5.56 -5.79 -4.18
C CYS A 81 6.23 -6.38 -2.92
N PHE A 82 5.55 -7.28 -2.22
CA PHE A 82 6.14 -7.96 -1.06
C PHE A 82 7.24 -8.92 -1.46
N CYS A 83 7.03 -9.75 -2.50
CA CYS A 83 8.03 -10.71 -2.98
C CYS A 83 9.32 -10.03 -3.48
N ILE A 84 9.22 -8.83 -4.05
CA ILE A 84 10.37 -8.04 -4.51
C ILE A 84 10.91 -7.17 -3.37
N GLY A 85 10.03 -6.48 -2.66
CA GLY A 85 10.36 -5.45 -1.67
C GLY A 85 11.01 -6.01 -0.41
N PHE A 86 10.57 -7.17 0.08
CA PHE A 86 11.16 -7.77 1.29
C PHE A 86 12.62 -8.21 1.06
N PRO A 87 12.98 -8.99 0.01
CA PRO A 87 14.37 -9.32 -0.28
C PRO A 87 15.23 -8.08 -0.56
N PHE A 88 14.67 -7.07 -1.24
CA PHE A 88 15.36 -5.82 -1.51
C PHE A 88 15.69 -5.07 -0.22
N ALA A 89 14.71 -4.86 0.67
CA ALA A 89 14.91 -4.23 1.97
C ALA A 89 15.90 -5.01 2.85
N TYR A 90 15.80 -6.35 2.88
CA TYR A 90 16.73 -7.22 3.59
C TYR A 90 18.17 -7.03 3.10
N THR A 91 18.36 -7.05 1.79
CA THR A 91 19.68 -6.92 1.16
C THR A 91 20.32 -5.57 1.46
N ILE A 92 19.53 -4.47 1.42
CA ILE A 92 20.02 -3.14 1.76
C ILE A 92 20.46 -3.05 3.22
N VAL A 93 19.66 -3.58 4.15
CA VAL A 93 19.97 -3.47 5.59
C VAL A 93 21.18 -4.31 5.98
N PHE A 94 21.22 -5.58 5.56
CA PHE A 94 22.21 -6.52 6.06
C PHE A 94 23.45 -6.69 5.15
N ARG A 95 23.32 -6.50 3.85
CA ARG A 95 24.43 -6.71 2.90
C ARG A 95 25.08 -5.41 2.44
N PHE A 96 24.29 -4.38 2.21
CA PHE A 96 24.73 -3.09 1.66
C PHE A 96 24.49 -1.92 2.62
N SER A 97 24.66 -2.14 3.94
CA SER A 97 24.39 -1.15 4.99
C SER A 97 25.14 0.18 4.77
N ARG A 98 26.34 0.14 4.18
CA ARG A 98 27.14 1.34 3.84
C ARG A 98 26.46 2.23 2.77
N TYR A 99 25.71 1.62 1.86
CA TYR A 99 25.09 2.30 0.72
C TYR A 99 23.58 2.43 0.85
N LYS A 100 23.02 2.14 2.03
CA LYS A 100 21.57 2.11 2.27
C LYS A 100 20.86 3.40 1.83
N ASN A 101 21.45 4.55 2.13
CA ASN A 101 20.86 5.86 1.78
C ASN A 101 20.83 6.09 0.26
N ILE A 102 21.83 5.59 -0.47
CA ILE A 102 21.87 5.68 -1.93
C ILE A 102 20.77 4.81 -2.54
N PHE A 103 20.62 3.56 -2.07
CA PHE A 103 19.54 2.68 -2.57
C PHE A 103 18.15 3.21 -2.26
N LEU A 104 17.93 3.78 -1.07
CA LEU A 104 16.66 4.42 -0.71
C LEU A 104 16.40 5.66 -1.56
N PHE A 105 17.42 6.47 -1.79
CA PHE A 105 17.33 7.64 -2.65
C PHE A 105 16.93 7.23 -4.08
N LEU A 106 17.62 6.24 -4.66
CA LEU A 106 17.31 5.72 -6.00
C LEU A 106 15.90 5.12 -6.08
N LEU A 107 15.43 4.45 -5.03
CA LEU A 107 14.08 3.91 -4.94
C LEU A 107 13.01 5.02 -4.96
N LEU A 108 13.29 6.16 -4.31
CA LEU A 108 12.36 7.29 -4.21
C LEU A 108 12.49 8.28 -5.36
N LEU A 109 13.58 8.23 -6.13
CA LEU A 109 13.85 9.17 -7.22
C LEU A 109 12.70 9.26 -8.23
N PRO A 110 12.02 8.18 -8.62
CA PRO A 110 10.86 8.25 -9.51
C PRO A 110 9.73 9.15 -8.97
N PHE A 111 9.55 9.26 -7.67
CA PHE A 111 8.48 10.09 -7.06
C PHE A 111 8.71 11.61 -7.19
N TRP A 112 9.92 12.03 -7.52
CA TRP A 112 10.23 13.44 -7.74
C TRP A 112 9.86 13.93 -9.14
N THR A 113 9.49 13.00 -10.01
CA THR A 113 9.00 13.31 -11.36
C THR A 113 7.48 13.14 -11.45
N ASN A 114 6.89 13.67 -12.50
CA ASN A 114 5.45 13.60 -12.71
C ASN A 114 5.00 12.16 -12.96
N PHE A 115 3.96 11.72 -12.24
CA PHE A 115 3.36 10.39 -12.36
C PHE A 115 2.97 10.01 -13.81
N ILE A 116 2.38 10.96 -14.55
CA ILE A 116 1.94 10.73 -15.93
C ILE A 116 3.15 10.49 -16.85
N LEU A 117 4.28 11.16 -16.63
CA LEU A 117 5.50 10.92 -17.40
C LEU A 117 6.00 9.48 -17.24
N HIS A 118 5.88 8.89 -16.06
CA HIS A 118 6.23 7.48 -15.86
C HIS A 118 5.34 6.55 -16.68
N ILE A 119 4.03 6.82 -16.70
CA ILE A 119 3.11 6.02 -17.51
C ILE A 119 3.51 6.08 -18.98
N TYR A 120 3.74 7.28 -19.52
CA TYR A 120 4.18 7.41 -20.92
C TYR A 120 5.56 6.77 -21.18
N ALA A 121 6.50 6.86 -20.25
CA ALA A 121 7.78 6.16 -20.39
C ALA A 121 7.60 4.64 -20.51
N TRP A 122 6.71 4.06 -19.68
CA TRP A 122 6.36 2.65 -19.78
C TRP A 122 5.62 2.29 -21.07
N PHE A 123 4.81 3.22 -21.65
CA PHE A 123 4.24 3.03 -22.98
C PHE A 123 5.33 2.76 -24.02
N PHE A 124 6.37 3.62 -24.09
CA PHE A 124 7.48 3.43 -25.02
C PHE A 124 8.26 2.12 -24.76
N VAL A 125 8.38 1.71 -23.51
CA VAL A 125 9.07 0.46 -23.14
C VAL A 125 8.27 -0.76 -23.58
N LEU A 126 6.93 -0.75 -23.40
CA LEU A 126 6.02 -1.88 -23.62
C LEU A 126 5.40 -1.91 -25.02
N GLU A 127 5.61 -0.90 -25.83
CA GLU A 127 5.11 -0.84 -27.21
C GLU A 127 5.61 -2.02 -28.04
N LYS A 128 4.89 -2.38 -29.11
CA LYS A 128 5.24 -3.53 -29.97
C LYS A 128 6.65 -3.41 -30.57
N GLN A 129 7.07 -2.18 -30.90
CA GLN A 129 8.44 -1.88 -31.34
C GLN A 129 9.30 -1.26 -30.23
N GLY A 130 8.85 -1.37 -28.98
CA GLY A 130 9.49 -0.79 -27.82
C GLY A 130 10.74 -1.53 -27.35
N PHE A 131 11.40 -0.93 -26.36
CA PHE A 131 12.67 -1.45 -25.82
C PHE A 131 12.57 -2.89 -25.34
N LEU A 132 11.47 -3.28 -24.65
CA LEU A 132 11.31 -4.63 -24.09
C LEU A 132 11.25 -5.69 -25.20
N ASN A 133 10.46 -5.47 -26.26
CA ASN A 133 10.37 -6.41 -27.38
C ASN A 133 11.69 -6.50 -28.13
N ASN A 134 12.36 -5.38 -28.41
CA ASN A 134 13.66 -5.38 -29.07
C ASN A 134 14.72 -6.12 -28.25
N PHE A 135 14.71 -5.97 -26.93
CA PHE A 135 15.58 -6.70 -26.02
C PHE A 135 15.31 -8.20 -26.08
N LEU A 136 14.05 -8.64 -25.97
CA LEU A 136 13.65 -10.05 -26.00
C LEU A 136 13.98 -10.71 -27.36
N LEU A 137 13.76 -10.01 -28.47
CA LEU A 137 14.12 -10.46 -29.83
C LEU A 137 15.64 -10.58 -30.00
N GLY A 138 16.41 -9.59 -29.50
CA GLY A 138 17.88 -9.59 -29.57
C GLY A 138 18.51 -10.74 -28.80
N PHE A 139 17.90 -11.21 -27.72
CA PHE A 139 18.36 -12.40 -26.99
C PHE A 139 17.75 -13.72 -27.50
N GLY A 140 16.92 -13.67 -28.57
CA GLY A 140 16.30 -14.87 -29.12
C GLY A 140 15.24 -15.52 -28.18
N LEU A 141 14.75 -14.79 -27.19
CA LEU A 141 13.75 -15.30 -26.22
C LEU A 141 12.34 -15.35 -26.83
N ILE A 142 12.08 -14.54 -27.84
CA ILE A 142 10.83 -14.51 -28.61
C ILE A 142 11.16 -14.47 -30.10
N GLN A 143 10.26 -15.01 -30.93
CA GLN A 143 10.40 -14.98 -32.39
C GLN A 143 9.66 -13.82 -33.04
N GLU A 144 8.56 -13.35 -32.40
CA GLU A 144 7.75 -12.24 -32.86
C GLU A 144 7.48 -11.27 -31.71
N PRO A 145 7.27 -9.96 -31.98
CA PRO A 145 6.98 -8.96 -30.96
C PRO A 145 5.65 -9.22 -30.26
N ILE A 146 5.67 -9.29 -28.93
CA ILE A 146 4.49 -9.51 -28.07
C ILE A 146 3.76 -8.19 -27.86
N HIS A 147 2.44 -8.22 -27.85
CA HIS A 147 1.60 -7.07 -27.53
C HIS A 147 1.42 -6.96 -26.01
N PHE A 148 2.29 -6.21 -25.33
CA PHE A 148 2.23 -6.03 -23.87
C PHE A 148 1.20 -4.96 -23.45
N LEU A 149 1.06 -3.87 -24.20
CA LEU A 149 0.12 -2.79 -23.90
C LEU A 149 -1.33 -3.26 -23.98
N ASN A 150 -2.19 -2.58 -23.23
CA ASN A 150 -3.62 -2.91 -23.12
C ASN A 150 -3.87 -4.33 -22.61
N THR A 151 -3.06 -4.76 -21.65
CA THR A 151 -3.17 -6.06 -20.97
C THR A 151 -3.13 -5.89 -19.46
N SER A 152 -3.74 -6.83 -18.72
CA SER A 152 -3.64 -6.89 -17.26
C SER A 152 -2.19 -7.03 -16.77
N PHE A 153 -1.29 -7.58 -17.62
CA PHE A 153 0.15 -7.65 -17.32
C PHE A 153 0.79 -6.25 -17.27
N ALA A 154 0.52 -5.39 -18.26
CA ALA A 154 1.05 -4.02 -18.28
C ALA A 154 0.55 -3.22 -17.08
N THR A 155 -0.75 -3.37 -16.75
CA THR A 155 -1.36 -2.75 -15.57
C THR A 155 -0.65 -3.23 -14.30
N LEU A 156 -0.51 -4.53 -14.10
CA LEU A 156 0.16 -5.09 -12.92
C LEU A 156 1.62 -4.65 -12.81
N LEU A 157 2.36 -4.68 -13.91
CA LEU A 157 3.77 -4.26 -13.96
C LEU A 157 3.92 -2.80 -13.52
N MET A 158 3.09 -1.91 -14.07
CA MET A 158 3.12 -0.49 -13.70
C MET A 158 2.69 -0.26 -12.26
N MET A 159 1.67 -0.99 -11.78
CA MET A 159 1.24 -0.96 -10.38
C MET A 159 2.36 -1.38 -9.43
N VAL A 160 3.04 -2.48 -9.73
CA VAL A 160 4.17 -2.96 -8.93
C VAL A 160 5.31 -1.94 -8.93
N TYR A 161 5.68 -1.42 -10.09
CA TYR A 161 6.71 -0.39 -10.21
C TYR A 161 6.39 0.83 -9.33
N PHE A 162 5.16 1.32 -9.41
CA PHE A 162 4.74 2.52 -8.69
C PHE A 162 4.60 2.29 -7.18
N TYR A 163 4.04 1.15 -6.76
CA TYR A 163 3.77 0.89 -5.34
C TYR A 163 4.93 0.22 -4.58
N LEU A 164 5.99 -0.23 -5.29
CA LEU A 164 7.15 -0.89 -4.66
C LEU A 164 7.80 -0.08 -3.52
N PRO A 165 8.05 1.23 -3.64
CA PRO A 165 8.63 2.02 -2.56
C PRO A 165 7.76 2.06 -1.30
N PHE A 166 6.44 2.07 -1.42
CA PHE A 166 5.52 2.04 -0.28
C PHE A 166 5.57 0.70 0.48
N MET A 167 5.94 -0.38 -0.20
CA MET A 167 6.21 -1.66 0.44
C MET A 167 7.58 -1.68 1.11
N VAL A 168 8.61 -1.21 0.42
CA VAL A 168 10.01 -1.30 0.87
C VAL A 168 10.27 -0.44 2.09
N MET A 169 9.77 0.81 2.13
CA MET A 169 10.08 1.78 3.18
C MET A 169 9.71 1.31 4.60
N PRO A 170 8.48 0.84 4.91
CA PRO A 170 8.15 0.39 6.25
C PRO A 170 8.84 -0.94 6.61
N ILE A 171 9.08 -1.82 5.64
CA ILE A 171 9.85 -3.05 5.86
C ILE A 171 11.30 -2.69 6.20
N PHE A 172 11.93 -1.80 5.43
CA PHE A 172 13.27 -1.29 5.69
C PHE A 172 13.37 -0.68 7.09
N ALA A 173 12.46 0.23 7.46
CA ALA A 173 12.46 0.88 8.78
C ALA A 173 12.30 -0.13 9.93
N SER A 174 11.60 -1.24 9.72
CA SER A 174 11.47 -2.31 10.71
C SER A 174 12.73 -3.18 10.79
N LEU A 175 13.35 -3.50 9.64
CA LEU A 175 14.59 -4.26 9.57
C LEU A 175 15.80 -3.46 10.11
N GLU A 176 15.83 -2.15 9.89
CA GLU A 176 16.92 -1.29 10.40
C GLU A 176 16.97 -1.24 11.93
N ARG A 177 15.82 -1.38 12.58
CA ARG A 177 15.72 -1.45 14.06
C ARG A 177 15.98 -2.82 14.64
N PHE A 178 16.16 -3.82 13.79
CA PHE A 178 16.40 -5.21 14.22
C PHE A 178 17.85 -5.36 14.72
N ASP A 179 18.05 -6.02 15.88
CA ASP A 179 19.38 -6.30 16.41
C ASP A 179 20.05 -7.46 15.63
N PRO A 180 21.15 -7.20 14.90
CA PRO A 180 21.84 -8.24 14.13
C PRO A 180 22.36 -9.40 14.99
N LYS A 181 22.61 -9.18 16.29
CA LYS A 181 23.07 -10.22 17.22
C LYS A 181 22.09 -11.39 17.33
N LEU A 182 20.79 -11.13 17.10
CA LEU A 182 19.79 -12.20 17.08
C LEU A 182 19.96 -13.15 15.90
N LEU A 183 20.49 -12.65 14.77
CA LEU A 183 20.82 -13.50 13.61
C LEU A 183 22.05 -14.35 13.91
N GLU A 184 23.10 -13.75 14.47
CA GLU A 184 24.34 -14.44 14.87
C GLU A 184 24.03 -15.54 15.87
N ALA A 185 23.30 -15.22 16.95
CA ALA A 185 22.90 -16.21 17.96
C ALA A 185 22.08 -17.36 17.37
N SER A 186 21.23 -17.09 16.38
CA SER A 186 20.45 -18.15 15.73
C SER A 186 21.32 -19.10 14.90
N TYR A 187 22.34 -18.59 14.24
CA TYR A 187 23.30 -19.41 13.48
C TYR A 187 24.22 -20.22 14.42
N ASP A 188 24.64 -19.63 15.54
CA ASP A 188 25.42 -20.32 16.57
C ASP A 188 24.65 -21.52 17.17
N LEU A 189 23.32 -21.41 17.25
CA LEU A 189 22.43 -22.51 17.64
C LEU A 189 22.14 -23.51 16.50
N GLY A 190 22.79 -23.38 15.35
CA GLY A 190 22.64 -24.28 14.19
C GLY A 190 21.40 -24.08 13.37
N ALA A 191 20.71 -22.94 13.50
CA ALA A 191 19.53 -22.66 12.67
C ALA A 191 19.93 -22.36 11.23
N SER A 192 19.20 -22.95 10.27
CA SER A 192 19.37 -22.61 8.85
C SER A 192 18.79 -21.22 8.54
N PHE A 193 19.24 -20.59 7.43
CA PHE A 193 18.72 -19.29 6.98
C PHE A 193 17.19 -19.26 6.91
N SER A 194 16.57 -20.30 6.36
CA SER A 194 15.10 -20.38 6.25
C SER A 194 14.41 -20.47 7.63
N GLN A 195 15.04 -21.12 8.59
CA GLN A 195 14.53 -21.18 9.96
C GLN A 195 14.65 -19.84 10.66
N THR A 196 15.79 -19.18 10.56
CA THR A 196 16.03 -17.83 11.10
C THR A 196 15.07 -16.81 10.49
N LEU A 197 14.88 -16.85 9.16
CA LEU A 197 13.96 -15.97 8.45
C LEU A 197 12.51 -16.13 8.96
N ARG A 198 12.01 -17.37 9.04
CA ARG A 198 10.62 -17.66 9.40
C ARG A 198 10.32 -17.51 10.87
N ARG A 199 11.27 -17.87 11.77
CA ARG A 199 11.04 -17.93 13.22
C ARG A 199 11.45 -16.67 13.95
N ILE A 200 12.38 -15.90 13.39
CA ILE A 200 12.96 -14.73 14.07
C ILE A 200 12.67 -13.47 13.26
N LEU A 201 13.18 -13.39 12.03
CA LEU A 201 13.15 -12.14 11.27
C LEU A 201 11.73 -11.70 10.89
N ILE A 202 10.95 -12.56 10.23
CA ILE A 202 9.57 -12.24 9.82
C ILE A 202 8.70 -11.89 11.03
N PRO A 203 8.63 -12.68 12.13
CA PRO A 203 7.81 -12.32 13.28
C PRO A 203 8.19 -10.99 13.94
N LEU A 204 9.47 -10.71 14.08
CA LEU A 204 9.95 -9.47 14.72
C LEU A 204 9.76 -8.23 13.83
N THR A 205 9.79 -8.39 12.50
CA THR A 205 9.57 -7.30 11.54
C THR A 205 8.12 -7.21 11.02
N MET A 206 7.22 -8.00 11.60
CA MET A 206 5.83 -8.11 11.13
C MET A 206 5.08 -6.77 11.11
N ASN A 207 5.40 -5.85 12.03
CA ASN A 207 4.76 -4.53 12.04
C ASN A 207 5.10 -3.71 10.79
N GLY A 208 6.35 -3.75 10.32
CA GLY A 208 6.76 -3.12 9.07
C GLY A 208 6.15 -3.80 7.84
N ILE A 209 6.10 -5.15 7.86
CA ILE A 209 5.48 -5.94 6.79
C ILE A 209 3.98 -5.58 6.66
N ARG A 210 3.25 -5.54 7.78
CA ARG A 210 1.82 -5.15 7.78
C ARG A 210 1.62 -3.75 7.26
N ALA A 211 2.42 -2.78 7.74
CA ALA A 211 2.33 -1.40 7.29
C ALA A 211 2.56 -1.30 5.77
N GLY A 212 3.58 -1.98 5.23
CA GLY A 212 3.84 -2.02 3.79
C GLY A 212 2.69 -2.63 3.00
N ILE A 213 2.14 -3.76 3.47
CA ILE A 213 0.99 -4.42 2.85
C ILE A 213 -0.22 -3.47 2.78
N PHE A 214 -0.57 -2.79 3.88
CA PHE A 214 -1.70 -1.87 3.87
C PHE A 214 -1.46 -0.63 3.02
N LEU A 215 -0.24 -0.07 3.02
CA LEU A 215 0.13 1.08 2.20
C LEU A 215 0.10 0.80 0.69
N VAL A 216 0.24 -0.46 0.28
CA VAL A 216 0.11 -0.87 -1.12
C VAL A 216 -1.32 -1.29 -1.43
N TYR A 217 -1.94 -2.14 -0.61
CA TYR A 217 -3.24 -2.75 -0.89
C TYR A 217 -4.38 -1.73 -0.98
N ILE A 218 -4.43 -0.77 -0.03
CA ILE A 218 -5.53 0.21 0.04
C ILE A 218 -5.60 1.08 -1.22
N PRO A 219 -4.53 1.79 -1.63
CA PRO A 219 -4.61 2.62 -2.82
C PRO A 219 -4.72 1.80 -4.11
N SER A 220 -4.11 0.61 -4.17
CA SER A 220 -4.21 -0.27 -5.36
C SER A 220 -5.64 -0.71 -5.66
N PHE A 221 -6.50 -0.86 -4.65
CA PHE A 221 -7.92 -1.20 -4.86
C PHE A 221 -8.71 -0.10 -5.56
N GLY A 222 -8.42 1.16 -5.22
CA GLY A 222 -9.09 2.33 -5.77
C GLY A 222 -8.39 2.96 -6.98
N GLU A 223 -7.27 2.38 -7.43
CA GLU A 223 -6.50 2.91 -8.55
C GLU A 223 -7.31 2.87 -9.85
N PHE A 224 -7.31 3.98 -10.58
CA PHE A 224 -8.02 4.08 -11.85
C PHE A 224 -7.14 4.56 -13.01
N VAL A 225 -6.14 5.39 -12.72
CA VAL A 225 -5.32 6.02 -13.78
C VAL A 225 -4.45 4.99 -14.48
N ILE A 226 -3.79 4.11 -13.70
CA ILE A 226 -2.92 3.07 -14.27
C ILE A 226 -3.75 2.05 -15.09
N PRO A 227 -4.85 1.47 -14.55
CA PRO A 227 -5.69 0.57 -15.34
C PRO A 227 -6.29 1.22 -16.59
N GLU A 228 -6.71 2.48 -16.51
CA GLU A 228 -7.28 3.23 -17.63
C GLU A 228 -6.26 3.39 -18.77
N LEU A 229 -5.05 3.78 -18.43
CA LEU A 229 -4.02 4.09 -19.42
C LEU A 229 -3.28 2.84 -19.91
N MET A 230 -3.00 1.85 -19.05
CA MET A 230 -2.20 0.67 -19.38
C MET A 230 -3.01 -0.59 -19.71
N GLY A 231 -4.21 -0.73 -19.12
CA GLY A 231 -5.05 -1.91 -19.25
C GLY A 231 -5.94 -1.92 -20.49
N GLY A 232 -6.16 -0.74 -21.07
CA GLY A 232 -7.14 -0.58 -22.14
C GLY A 232 -8.56 -0.85 -21.64
N ASN A 233 -9.56 -0.75 -22.51
CA ASN A 233 -10.98 -0.88 -22.16
C ASN A 233 -11.47 -2.34 -21.97
N LYS A 234 -10.57 -3.28 -21.70
CA LYS A 234 -10.94 -4.71 -21.61
C LYS A 234 -11.46 -5.11 -20.24
N GLU A 235 -10.93 -4.50 -19.19
CA GLU A 235 -11.32 -4.81 -17.82
C GLU A 235 -11.64 -3.51 -17.07
N PHE A 236 -12.81 -3.51 -16.41
CA PHE A 236 -13.21 -2.41 -15.55
C PHE A 236 -12.82 -2.72 -14.09
N TYR A 237 -12.33 -1.68 -13.42
CA TYR A 237 -11.98 -1.71 -12.01
C TYR A 237 -12.86 -0.72 -11.23
N VAL A 238 -12.93 -0.88 -9.92
CA VAL A 238 -13.75 -0.04 -9.04
C VAL A 238 -13.43 1.43 -9.23
N GLY A 239 -12.16 1.81 -9.30
CA GLY A 239 -11.73 3.19 -9.51
C GLY A 239 -12.22 3.77 -10.83
N ASN A 240 -12.16 3.02 -11.95
CA ASN A 240 -12.67 3.44 -13.25
C ASN A 240 -14.18 3.69 -13.21
N VAL A 241 -14.94 2.78 -12.62
CA VAL A 241 -16.41 2.90 -12.54
C VAL A 241 -16.83 4.07 -11.65
N ILE A 242 -16.17 4.26 -10.51
CA ILE A 242 -16.42 5.43 -9.64
C ILE A 242 -16.08 6.72 -10.38
N SER A 243 -14.95 6.77 -11.09
CA SER A 243 -14.56 7.94 -11.88
C SER A 243 -15.57 8.27 -12.97
N LEU A 244 -16.10 7.28 -13.67
CA LEU A 244 -17.18 7.46 -14.68
C LEU A 244 -18.47 8.00 -14.05
N PHE A 245 -18.86 7.58 -12.85
CA PHE A 245 -20.04 8.09 -12.16
C PHE A 245 -19.84 9.51 -11.61
N VAL A 246 -18.63 9.84 -11.17
CA VAL A 246 -18.31 11.15 -10.57
C VAL A 246 -18.06 12.22 -11.66
N LEU A 247 -17.32 11.87 -12.73
CA LEU A 247 -16.97 12.76 -13.82
C LEU A 247 -18.03 12.78 -14.94
N GLY A 248 -18.88 11.77 -15.02
CA GLY A 248 -19.99 11.71 -15.94
C GLY A 248 -21.16 12.61 -15.49
N GLU A 249 -21.96 13.09 -16.43
CA GLU A 249 -23.12 13.98 -16.16
C GLU A 249 -24.25 13.32 -15.35
N LYS A 250 -24.15 12.05 -15.04
CA LYS A 250 -25.15 11.27 -14.27
C LYS A 250 -24.60 10.91 -12.89
N THR A 251 -24.75 11.81 -11.93
CA THR A 251 -24.76 11.46 -10.50
C THR A 251 -25.97 10.57 -10.21
N SER A 252 -25.89 9.32 -10.60
CA SER A 252 -26.97 8.35 -10.38
C SER A 252 -26.90 7.79 -8.97
N GLY A 253 -28.05 7.52 -8.35
CA GLY A 253 -28.13 6.80 -7.07
C GLY A 253 -27.36 5.46 -7.09
N VAL A 254 -27.17 4.88 -8.27
CA VAL A 254 -26.35 3.69 -8.53
C VAL A 254 -24.87 3.96 -8.25
N GLY A 255 -24.32 5.11 -8.69
CA GLY A 255 -22.90 5.43 -8.44
C GLY A 255 -22.59 5.60 -6.95
N ILE A 256 -23.49 6.25 -6.21
CA ILE A 256 -23.36 6.40 -4.75
C ILE A 256 -23.40 5.05 -4.06
N ALA A 257 -24.39 4.21 -4.43
CA ALA A 257 -24.54 2.88 -3.86
C ALA A 257 -23.33 1.97 -4.17
N PHE A 258 -22.82 2.03 -5.41
CA PHE A 258 -21.62 1.28 -5.81
C PHE A 258 -20.37 1.72 -5.03
N THR A 259 -20.18 3.02 -4.81
CA THR A 259 -19.05 3.56 -4.03
C THR A 259 -19.12 3.09 -2.57
N VAL A 260 -20.31 3.16 -1.94
CA VAL A 260 -20.49 2.71 -0.55
C VAL A 260 -20.28 1.20 -0.42
N LEU A 261 -20.82 0.40 -1.35
CA LEU A 261 -20.61 -1.04 -1.36
C LEU A 261 -19.14 -1.41 -1.56
N SER A 262 -18.46 -0.75 -2.48
CA SER A 262 -17.03 -0.96 -2.74
C SER A 262 -16.18 -0.61 -1.52
N LEU A 263 -16.49 0.49 -0.82
CA LEU A 263 -15.85 0.88 0.43
C LEU A 263 -16.08 -0.17 1.54
N ALA A 264 -17.31 -0.66 1.69
CA ALA A 264 -17.63 -1.70 2.68
C ALA A 264 -16.85 -3.00 2.42
N ILE A 265 -16.75 -3.41 1.13
CA ILE A 265 -15.98 -4.60 0.74
C ILE A 265 -14.48 -4.38 0.96
N LEU A 266 -13.95 -3.19 0.67
CA LEU A 266 -12.55 -2.86 0.98
C LEU A 266 -12.28 -2.99 2.47
N ILE A 267 -13.13 -2.39 3.33
CA ILE A 267 -12.98 -2.50 4.80
C ILE A 267 -13.03 -3.95 5.25
N LEU A 268 -13.98 -4.74 4.75
CA LEU A 268 -14.08 -6.18 5.07
C LEU A 268 -12.81 -6.92 4.65
N SER A 269 -12.32 -6.69 3.43
CA SER A 269 -11.10 -7.33 2.93
C SER A 269 -9.85 -6.94 3.75
N LEU A 270 -9.77 -5.69 4.22
CA LEU A 270 -8.71 -5.22 5.11
C LEU A 270 -8.77 -5.88 6.49
N LEU A 271 -9.97 -6.05 7.05
CA LEU A 271 -10.14 -6.77 8.31
C LEU A 271 -9.72 -8.23 8.19
N LEU A 272 -10.14 -8.91 7.12
CA LEU A 272 -9.72 -10.29 6.85
C LEU A 272 -8.19 -10.39 6.68
N LEU A 273 -7.60 -9.48 5.93
CA LEU A 273 -6.15 -9.42 5.73
C LEU A 273 -5.42 -9.13 7.05
N HIS A 274 -5.93 -8.23 7.88
CA HIS A 274 -5.38 -7.94 9.21
C HIS A 274 -5.41 -9.18 10.11
N PHE A 275 -6.53 -9.89 10.18
CA PHE A 275 -6.64 -11.13 10.98
C PHE A 275 -5.68 -12.21 10.46
N PHE A 276 -5.61 -12.41 9.14
CA PHE A 276 -4.68 -13.34 8.54
C PHE A 276 -3.23 -13.03 8.89
N LEU A 277 -2.79 -11.78 8.68
CA LEU A 277 -1.44 -11.34 9.00
C LEU A 277 -1.14 -11.40 10.52
N SER A 278 -2.16 -11.28 11.37
CA SER A 278 -2.01 -11.40 12.83
C SER A 278 -1.86 -12.84 13.31
N ALA A 279 -2.37 -13.79 12.53
CA ALA A 279 -2.23 -15.21 12.83
C ALA A 279 -0.85 -15.78 12.44
N ILE A 280 -0.16 -15.18 11.44
CA ILE A 280 1.12 -15.68 10.92
C ILE A 280 2.18 -15.82 12.03
N PRO A 281 2.53 -14.80 12.84
CA PRO A 281 3.54 -14.94 13.86
C PRO A 281 3.17 -15.99 14.92
N LYS A 282 1.90 -16.06 15.32
CA LYS A 282 1.41 -17.06 16.28
C LYS A 282 1.61 -18.49 15.75
N PHE A 283 1.29 -18.71 14.48
CA PHE A 283 1.44 -20.00 13.82
C PHE A 283 2.92 -20.40 13.66
N LEU A 284 3.79 -19.46 13.33
CA LEU A 284 5.22 -19.70 13.16
C LEU A 284 5.92 -19.98 14.49
N GLN A 285 5.47 -19.37 15.60
CA GLN A 285 5.97 -19.60 16.95
C GLN A 285 5.42 -20.86 17.60
N GLY A 286 4.13 -21.17 17.41
CA GLY A 286 3.47 -22.33 18.05
C GLY A 286 3.98 -23.69 17.58
N ARG A 287 4.49 -23.82 16.37
CA ARG A 287 5.12 -25.06 15.87
C ARG A 287 6.47 -25.40 16.51
N SER A 288 7.10 -24.46 17.19
CA SER A 288 8.39 -24.70 17.85
C SER A 288 8.26 -25.42 19.20
N VAL A 289 7.15 -25.21 19.92
CA VAL A 289 6.90 -25.82 21.24
C VAL A 289 6.50 -27.31 21.12
N CYS A 290 5.74 -27.68 20.09
CA CYS A 290 5.34 -29.09 19.91
C CYS A 290 6.47 -30.03 19.42
N ARG A 291 7.56 -29.48 18.81
CA ARG A 291 8.68 -30.32 18.31
C ARG A 291 9.81 -30.54 19.30
N SER A 292 9.81 -29.81 20.42
CA SER A 292 10.80 -30.04 21.52
C SER A 292 10.30 -31.03 22.58
N LEU A 293 9.05 -31.54 22.44
CA LEU A 293 8.42 -32.51 23.35
C LEU A 293 8.21 -33.89 22.70
N SER A 294 8.64 -34.07 21.47
CA SER A 294 8.72 -35.38 20.79
C SER A 294 10.18 -35.72 20.44
#